data_087a011f7f09196f792652e42cce9f51
#
_entry.id   087a011f7f09196f792652e42cce9f51
#
_cell.length_a   1.000
_cell.length_b   1.000
_cell.length_c   1.000
_cell.angle_alpha   90.00
_cell.angle_beta   90.00
_cell.angle_gamma   90.00
#
_symmetry.space_group_name_H-M   'P 1'
#
loop_
_entity.id
_entity.type
_entity.pdbx_description
1 polymer ?
#
loop_
_entity_poly.entity_id
_entity_poly.type
_entity_poly.pdbx_seq_one_letter_code
_entity_poly.pdbx_strand_id
1 'polypeptide(L)'
;MDEQRLDGNAAAGLLAEVFTLEITTARTACVRCGATGEVGAQMAYVSEIGTVVRCAACDNALIRVVRQDDGPQRYWLDLKGIEYLQIE
;
A
#
# COMPACT_ATOMS: atom_id res chain seq x y z
N MET A 1 9.20 8.47 15.63
CA MET A 1 8.25 7.45 15.17
C MET A 1 8.96 6.46 14.25
N ASP A 2 8.86 5.22 14.59
CA ASP A 2 9.63 4.19 13.89
C ASP A 2 8.80 3.56 12.79
N GLU A 3 9.39 3.52 11.61
CA GLU A 3 8.80 2.87 10.46
C GLU A 3 9.45 1.50 10.32
N GLN A 4 8.63 0.47 10.17
CA GLN A 4 9.11 -0.90 10.03
C GLN A 4 8.94 -1.37 8.59
N ARG A 5 9.99 -1.96 8.06
CA ARG A 5 9.95 -2.55 6.73
C ARG A 5 9.50 -4.00 6.83
N LEU A 6 8.34 -4.30 6.23
CA LEU A 6 7.72 -5.61 6.28
C LEU A 6 7.29 -6.02 4.87
N ASP A 7 6.78 -7.24 4.70
CA ASP A 7 6.20 -7.59 3.41
C ASP A 7 4.83 -6.92 3.27
N GLY A 8 4.28 -6.92 2.06
CA GLY A 8 3.04 -6.21 1.76
C GLY A 8 1.84 -6.72 2.54
N ASN A 9 1.89 -7.96 3.05
CA ASN A 9 0.79 -8.50 3.84
C ASN A 9 0.66 -7.79 5.19
N ALA A 10 1.73 -7.16 5.67
CA ALA A 10 1.68 -6.39 6.90
C ALA A 10 0.78 -5.15 6.78
N ALA A 11 0.51 -4.70 5.57
CA ALA A 11 -0.37 -3.57 5.32
C ALA A 11 -1.86 -3.96 5.33
N ALA A 12 -2.16 -5.26 5.43
CA ALA A 12 -3.53 -5.76 5.28
C ALA A 12 -4.50 -5.11 6.28
N GLY A 13 -4.06 -4.89 7.52
CA GLY A 13 -4.92 -4.29 8.54
C GLY A 13 -5.41 -2.91 8.15
N LEU A 14 -4.52 -2.02 7.77
CA LEU A 14 -4.90 -0.67 7.37
C LEU A 14 -5.63 -0.67 6.03
N LEU A 15 -5.17 -1.46 5.08
CA LEU A 15 -5.82 -1.53 3.77
C LEU A 15 -7.25 -2.06 3.89
N ALA A 16 -7.51 -2.98 4.80
CA ALA A 16 -8.85 -3.49 5.04
C ALA A 16 -9.80 -2.43 5.59
N GLU A 17 -9.28 -1.39 6.25
CA GLU A 17 -10.11 -0.28 6.71
C GLU A 17 -10.56 0.60 5.55
N VAL A 18 -9.76 0.67 4.49
CA VAL A 18 -10.02 1.54 3.34
C VAL A 18 -10.78 0.81 2.24
N PHE A 19 -10.43 -0.45 2.01
CA PHE A 19 -11.02 -1.26 0.96
C PHE A 19 -11.90 -2.35 1.56
N THR A 20 -13.04 -2.62 0.93
CA THR A 20 -13.93 -3.68 1.41
C THR A 20 -13.53 -5.05 0.87
N LEU A 21 -12.58 -5.10 -0.05
CA LEU A 21 -12.10 -6.33 -0.65
C LEU A 21 -10.72 -6.69 -0.13
N GLU A 22 -10.32 -7.96 -0.28
CA GLU A 22 -8.98 -8.40 0.08
C GLU A 22 -7.99 -7.84 -0.92
N ILE A 23 -7.33 -6.75 -0.54
CA ILE A 23 -6.49 -5.99 -1.46
C ILE A 23 -5.09 -6.57 -1.60
N THR A 24 -4.63 -7.36 -0.63
CA THR A 24 -3.26 -7.90 -0.69
C THR A 24 -3.06 -8.91 -1.81
N THR A 25 -4.14 -9.51 -2.29
CA THR A 25 -4.08 -10.43 -3.43
C THR A 25 -4.28 -9.72 -4.78
N ALA A 26 -4.62 -8.43 -4.74
CA ALA A 26 -4.77 -7.65 -5.97
C ALA A 26 -3.42 -7.50 -6.66
N ARG A 27 -3.43 -7.52 -7.98
CA ARG A 27 -2.21 -7.36 -8.77
C ARG A 27 -2.00 -5.92 -9.17
N THR A 28 -0.76 -5.52 -9.20
CA THR A 28 -0.39 -4.15 -9.52
C THR A 28 0.84 -4.12 -10.42
N ALA A 29 1.03 -3.01 -11.12
CA ALA A 29 2.22 -2.78 -11.93
C ALA A 29 2.83 -1.45 -11.52
N CYS A 30 4.15 -1.46 -11.31
CA CYS A 30 4.89 -0.27 -10.95
C CYS A 30 5.04 0.65 -12.15
N VAL A 31 4.71 1.94 -12.01
CA VAL A 31 4.84 2.89 -13.10
C VAL A 31 6.31 3.17 -13.45
N ARG A 32 7.21 2.92 -12.50
CA ARG A 32 8.62 3.26 -12.67
C ARG A 32 9.42 2.15 -13.36
N CYS A 33 9.27 0.92 -12.90
CA CYS A 33 10.07 -0.19 -13.44
C CYS A 33 9.25 -1.22 -14.22
N GLY A 34 7.93 -1.12 -14.17
CA GLY A 34 7.05 -2.04 -14.89
C GLY A 34 6.85 -3.39 -14.25
N ALA A 35 7.47 -3.64 -13.09
CA ALA A 35 7.32 -4.92 -12.42
C ALA A 35 5.88 -5.13 -11.98
N THR A 36 5.38 -6.35 -12.13
CA THR A 36 4.03 -6.72 -11.74
C THR A 36 4.06 -7.72 -10.59
N GLY A 37 2.99 -7.74 -9.81
CA GLY A 37 2.87 -8.68 -8.71
C GLY A 37 1.71 -8.33 -7.80
N GLU A 38 1.48 -9.18 -6.81
CA GLU A 38 0.45 -8.93 -5.82
C GLU A 38 0.93 -7.87 -4.83
N VAL A 39 -0.02 -7.08 -4.30
CA VAL A 39 0.29 -6.09 -3.28
C VAL A 39 1.00 -6.73 -2.08
N GLY A 40 0.55 -7.89 -1.64
CA GLY A 40 1.14 -8.60 -0.51
C GLY A 40 2.58 -9.03 -0.72
N ALA A 41 3.03 -9.11 -1.98
CA ALA A 41 4.40 -9.51 -2.31
C ALA A 41 5.37 -8.33 -2.37
N GLN A 42 4.86 -7.10 -2.22
CA GLN A 42 5.69 -5.90 -2.23
C GLN A 42 6.24 -5.63 -0.82
N MET A 43 6.93 -4.51 -0.65
CA MET A 43 7.51 -4.14 0.65
C MET A 43 6.61 -3.11 1.33
N ALA A 44 6.25 -3.35 2.57
CA ALA A 44 5.42 -2.42 3.34
C ALA A 44 6.25 -1.74 4.42
N TYR A 45 6.06 -0.44 4.54
CA TYR A 45 6.65 0.38 5.60
C TYR A 45 5.51 0.90 6.44
N VAL A 46 5.40 0.37 7.65
CA VAL A 46 4.27 0.63 8.54
C VAL A 46 4.68 1.55 9.68
N SER A 47 3.90 2.59 9.92
CA SER A 47 4.11 3.51 11.03
C SER A 47 2.78 3.81 11.69
N GLU A 48 2.81 4.59 12.79
CA GLU A 48 1.59 4.93 13.52
C GLU A 48 0.60 5.73 12.69
N ILE A 49 1.09 6.52 11.74
CA ILE A 49 0.24 7.41 10.96
C ILE A 49 -0.21 6.80 9.64
N GLY A 50 0.42 5.71 9.22
CA GLY A 50 0.02 5.13 7.94
C GLY A 50 0.97 4.08 7.43
N THR A 51 0.79 3.74 6.17
CA THR A 51 1.54 2.68 5.51
C THR A 51 1.94 3.12 4.11
N VAL A 52 3.16 2.77 3.70
CA VAL A 52 3.61 2.95 2.33
C VAL A 52 3.98 1.57 1.79
N VAL A 53 3.39 1.19 0.67
CA VAL A 53 3.76 -0.04 -0.04
C VAL A 53 4.69 0.34 -1.17
N ARG A 54 5.89 -0.23 -1.18
CA ARG A 54 6.91 0.06 -2.18
C ARG A 54 7.18 -1.15 -3.05
N CYS A 55 7.56 -0.87 -4.28
CA CYS A 55 7.89 -1.91 -5.25
C CYS A 55 9.07 -2.75 -4.74
N ALA A 56 8.89 -4.07 -4.72
CA ALA A 56 9.96 -4.97 -4.29
C ALA A 56 11.17 -4.96 -5.23
N ALA A 57 10.97 -4.53 -6.49
CA ALA A 57 12.02 -4.51 -7.49
C ALA A 57 12.81 -3.21 -7.51
N CYS A 58 12.14 -2.05 -7.35
CA CYS A 58 12.83 -0.76 -7.51
C CYS A 58 12.59 0.22 -6.36
N ASP A 59 11.81 -0.18 -5.35
CA ASP A 59 11.54 0.62 -4.17
C ASP A 59 10.66 1.85 -4.43
N ASN A 60 10.08 1.98 -5.61
CA ASN A 60 9.15 3.07 -5.89
C ASN A 60 7.92 2.94 -4.98
N ALA A 61 7.45 4.07 -4.43
CA ALA A 61 6.24 4.08 -3.61
C ALA A 61 5.03 3.81 -4.50
N LEU A 62 4.36 2.68 -4.26
CA LEU A 62 3.22 2.26 -5.07
C LEU A 62 1.92 2.79 -4.48
N ILE A 63 1.73 2.57 -3.19
CA ILE A 63 0.49 2.93 -2.48
C ILE A 63 0.89 3.61 -1.18
N ARG A 64 0.26 4.74 -0.89
CA ARG A 64 0.42 5.40 0.41
C ARG A 64 -0.94 5.58 1.03
N VAL A 65 -1.08 5.18 2.29
CA VAL A 65 -2.31 5.36 3.04
C VAL A 65 -1.95 6.06 4.33
N VAL A 66 -2.54 7.22 4.56
CA VAL A 66 -2.33 7.99 5.78
C VAL A 66 -3.65 8.09 6.51
N ARG A 67 -3.64 7.76 7.80
CA ARG A 67 -4.80 7.91 8.67
C ARG A 67 -4.79 9.31 9.26
N GLN A 68 -5.91 10.01 9.15
CA GLN A 68 -6.06 11.36 9.69
C GLN A 68 -7.06 11.31 10.85
N ASP A 69 -6.63 11.79 12.02
CA ASP A 69 -7.39 11.66 13.26
C ASP A 69 -7.93 12.99 13.78
N ASP A 70 -8.11 13.96 12.91
CA ASP A 70 -8.51 15.31 13.33
C ASP A 70 -10.01 15.52 13.23
N GLY A 71 -10.80 14.50 13.58
CA GLY A 71 -12.26 14.58 13.50
C GLY A 71 -12.82 13.25 13.03
N PRO A 72 -13.81 13.27 12.11
CA PRO A 72 -14.30 12.03 11.53
C PRO A 72 -13.14 11.28 10.90
N GLN A 73 -13.15 9.97 11.05
CA GLN A 73 -12.06 9.14 10.54
C GLN A 73 -11.91 9.34 9.03
N ARG A 74 -10.72 9.71 8.61
CA ARG A 74 -10.41 9.96 7.20
C ARG A 74 -9.12 9.27 6.82
N TYR A 75 -9.00 9.00 5.52
CA TYR A 75 -7.80 8.42 4.96
C TYR A 75 -7.37 9.24 3.76
N TRP A 76 -6.05 9.47 3.67
CA TRP A 76 -5.45 10.06 2.49
C TRP A 76 -4.80 8.92 1.71
N LEU A 77 -5.18 8.77 0.46
CA LEU A 77 -4.77 7.63 -0.35
C LEU A 77 -4.08 8.13 -1.61
N ASP A 78 -2.85 7.65 -1.83
CA ASP A 78 -2.05 8.00 -3.00
C ASP A 78 -1.69 6.73 -3.74
N LEU A 79 -2.16 6.62 -4.98
CA LEU A 79 -1.92 5.48 -5.84
C LEU A 79 -1.11 5.83 -7.07
N LYS A 80 -0.36 6.92 -7.03
CA LYS A 80 0.38 7.43 -8.20
C LYS A 80 1.50 6.50 -8.66
N GLY A 81 1.97 5.63 -7.78
CA GLY A 81 3.07 4.73 -8.11
C GLY A 81 2.67 3.49 -8.88
N ILE A 82 1.38 3.25 -9.08
CA ILE A 82 0.90 2.07 -9.79
C ILE A 82 0.19 2.47 -11.07
N GLU A 83 0.30 1.62 -12.10
CA GLU A 83 -0.41 1.84 -13.35
C GLU A 83 -1.83 1.32 -13.27
N TYR A 84 -2.04 0.26 -12.49
CA TYR A 84 -3.35 -0.33 -12.30
C TYR A 84 -3.38 -1.13 -11.01
N LEU A 85 -4.59 -1.40 -10.56
CA LEU A 85 -4.85 -2.29 -9.45
C LEU A 85 -5.94 -3.25 -9.91
N GLN A 86 -5.57 -4.52 -10.09
CA GLN A 86 -6.49 -5.53 -10.59
C GLN A 86 -7.01 -6.35 -9.42
N ILE A 87 -8.28 -6.22 -9.15
CA ILE A 87 -8.97 -6.90 -8.06
C ILE A 87 -9.87 -7.97 -8.65
N GLU A 88 -9.73 -9.17 -8.14
CA GLU A 88 -10.54 -10.29 -8.62
C GLU A 88 -11.67 -10.63 -7.67
#